data_1d14164b25e84ff478af643b61d4e340
#
_entry.id   1d14164b25e84ff478af643b61d4e340
#
_cell.length_a   1.000
_cell.length_b   1.000
_cell.length_c   1.000
_cell.angle_alpha   90.00
_cell.angle_beta   90.00
_cell.angle_gamma   90.00
#
_symmetry.space_group_name_H-M   'P 1'
#
loop_
_entity.id
_entity.type
_entity.pdbx_description
1 polymer ?
#
loop_
_entity_poly.entity_id
_entity_poly.type
_entity_poly.pdbx_seq_one_letter_code
_entity_poly.pdbx_strand_id
1 'polypeptide(L)'
;MKYHKLRAGEKSGTYVMESPVTEADILQMAQQLAMSRLSKGRALTEPRHVFAHLQTLLQYHDYEVFALLLLDTKHRVIAFRELFRGTLDSASVYPREVVKTALEHNAAAV
;
A
#
# COMPACT_ATOMS: atom_id res chain seq x y z
N MET A 1 -11.26 -8.43 -8.98
CA MET A 1 -10.47 -9.00 -7.89
C MET A 1 -11.36 -9.66 -6.87
N LYS A 2 -11.01 -10.87 -6.44
CA LYS A 2 -11.79 -11.64 -5.48
C LYS A 2 -11.17 -11.49 -4.09
N TYR A 3 -11.91 -10.92 -3.16
CA TYR A 3 -11.47 -10.78 -1.79
C TYR A 3 -11.87 -11.99 -0.95
N HIS A 4 -11.12 -12.24 0.11
CA HIS A 4 -11.39 -13.32 1.04
C HIS A 4 -12.78 -13.16 1.69
N LYS A 5 -13.64 -14.17 1.55
CA LYS A 5 -15.01 -14.21 2.09
C LYS A 5 -15.92 -13.04 1.67
N LEU A 6 -15.56 -12.32 0.63
CA LEU A 6 -16.37 -11.23 0.11
C LEU A 6 -16.79 -11.50 -1.33
N ARG A 7 -17.99 -10.99 -1.65
CA ARG A 7 -18.54 -10.98 -2.99
C ARG A 7 -18.89 -9.54 -3.35
N ALA A 8 -18.68 -9.15 -4.59
CA ALA A 8 -19.07 -7.82 -5.06
C ALA A 8 -20.58 -7.61 -4.88
N GLY A 9 -20.96 -6.46 -4.34
CA GLY A 9 -22.35 -6.06 -4.20
C GLY A 9 -22.91 -5.49 -5.49
N GLU A 10 -24.20 -5.15 -5.48
CA GLU A 10 -24.88 -4.60 -6.65
C GLU A 10 -24.36 -3.23 -7.03
N LYS A 11 -24.05 -2.39 -6.03
CA LYS A 11 -23.46 -1.08 -6.27
C LYS A 11 -21.94 -1.19 -6.37
N SER A 12 -21.37 -0.41 -7.27
CA SER A 12 -19.91 -0.33 -7.38
C SER A 12 -19.30 0.10 -6.04
N GLY A 13 -18.23 -0.55 -5.63
CA GLY A 13 -17.55 -0.26 -4.38
C GLY A 13 -18.18 -0.88 -3.14
N THR A 14 -19.23 -1.71 -3.31
CA THR A 14 -19.85 -2.42 -2.17
C THR A 14 -19.54 -3.90 -2.22
N TYR A 15 -19.60 -4.55 -1.04
CA TYR A 15 -19.32 -5.99 -0.90
C TYR A 15 -20.31 -6.63 0.06
N VAL A 16 -20.60 -7.90 -0.18
CA VAL A 16 -21.48 -8.71 0.64
C VAL A 16 -20.68 -9.82 1.30
N MET A 17 -20.87 -10.03 2.60
CA MET A 17 -20.27 -11.15 3.31
C MET A 17 -21.20 -12.36 3.22
N GLU A 18 -20.69 -13.49 2.73
CA GLU A 18 -21.48 -14.70 2.53
C GLU A 18 -21.46 -15.63 3.75
N SER A 19 -20.52 -15.40 4.68
CA SER A 19 -20.37 -16.20 5.89
C SER A 19 -19.85 -15.31 7.02
N PRO A 20 -19.97 -15.75 8.28
CA PRO A 20 -19.37 -15.03 9.38
C PRO A 20 -17.86 -14.86 9.19
N VAL A 21 -17.33 -13.71 9.57
CA VAL A 21 -15.92 -13.39 9.45
C VAL A 21 -15.32 -13.05 10.81
N THR A 22 -14.04 -13.37 10.98
CA THR A 22 -13.28 -13.03 12.18
C THR A 22 -12.66 -11.64 12.04
N GLU A 23 -12.15 -11.10 13.15
CA GLU A 23 -11.40 -9.84 13.09
C GLU A 23 -10.20 -9.96 12.15
N ALA A 24 -9.50 -11.10 12.18
CA ALA A 24 -8.37 -11.36 11.28
C ALA A 24 -8.81 -11.33 9.81
N ASP A 25 -9.97 -11.89 9.49
CA ASP A 25 -10.53 -11.84 8.13
C ASP A 25 -10.78 -10.39 7.69
N ILE A 26 -11.38 -9.58 8.56
CA ILE A 26 -11.68 -8.18 8.25
C ILE A 26 -10.39 -7.41 7.96
N LEU A 27 -9.38 -7.60 8.78
CA LEU A 27 -8.09 -6.93 8.61
C LEU A 27 -7.39 -7.37 7.33
N GLN A 28 -7.46 -8.66 7.00
CA GLN A 28 -6.90 -9.18 5.75
C GLN A 28 -7.60 -8.57 4.53
N MET A 29 -8.92 -8.47 4.56
CA MET A 29 -9.69 -7.86 3.48
C MET A 29 -9.33 -6.37 3.32
N ALA A 30 -9.16 -5.65 4.44
CA ALA A 30 -8.74 -4.25 4.41
C ALA A 30 -7.37 -4.10 3.75
N GLN A 31 -6.43 -4.99 4.05
CA GLN A 31 -5.11 -4.98 3.42
C GLN A 31 -5.18 -5.25 1.92
N GLN A 32 -5.98 -6.22 1.51
CA GLN A 32 -6.18 -6.52 0.09
C GLN A 32 -6.75 -5.31 -0.66
N LEU A 33 -7.74 -4.65 -0.06
CA LEU A 33 -8.35 -3.46 -0.66
C LEU A 33 -7.34 -2.31 -0.74
N ALA A 34 -6.58 -2.05 0.33
CA ALA A 34 -5.56 -1.01 0.34
C ALA A 34 -4.49 -1.27 -0.71
N MET A 35 -4.02 -2.51 -0.85
CA MET A 35 -3.05 -2.88 -1.87
C MET A 35 -3.62 -2.66 -3.28
N SER A 36 -4.88 -2.99 -3.50
CA SER A 36 -5.57 -2.74 -4.77
C SER A 36 -5.60 -1.24 -5.10
N ARG A 37 -5.84 -0.38 -4.10
CA ARG A 37 -5.86 1.07 -4.29
C ARG A 37 -4.49 1.67 -4.59
N LEU A 38 -3.43 1.03 -4.12
CA LEU A 38 -2.05 1.44 -4.38
C LEU A 38 -1.42 0.64 -5.52
N SER A 39 -2.23 -0.01 -6.34
CA SER A 39 -1.72 -0.83 -7.44
C SER A 39 -1.17 0.02 -8.57
N LYS A 40 -0.26 -0.60 -9.33
CA LYS A 40 0.42 0.03 -10.46
C LYS A 40 -0.57 0.66 -11.44
N GLY A 41 -0.27 1.87 -11.88
CA GLY A 41 -1.07 2.58 -12.89
C GLY A 41 -2.16 3.48 -12.32
N ARG A 42 -2.47 3.39 -11.03
CA ARG A 42 -3.46 4.27 -10.41
C ARG A 42 -2.85 5.62 -10.05
N ALA A 43 -3.57 6.69 -10.37
CA ALA A 43 -3.17 8.04 -9.98
C ALA A 43 -3.53 8.31 -8.53
N LEU A 44 -2.61 8.95 -7.79
CA LEU A 44 -2.83 9.37 -6.41
C LEU A 44 -3.10 10.86 -6.41
N THR A 45 -4.37 11.25 -6.21
CA THR A 45 -4.81 12.63 -6.34
C THR A 45 -5.07 13.32 -5.00
N GLU A 46 -5.29 12.56 -3.93
CA GLU A 46 -5.57 13.11 -2.60
C GLU A 46 -4.69 12.48 -1.53
N PRO A 47 -3.83 13.28 -0.84
CA PRO A 47 -2.94 12.74 0.20
C PRO A 47 -3.66 12.00 1.32
N ARG A 48 -4.87 12.44 1.71
CA ARG A 48 -5.64 11.78 2.79
C ARG A 48 -5.96 10.33 2.46
N HIS A 49 -6.34 10.06 1.23
CA HIS A 49 -6.65 8.69 0.78
C HIS A 49 -5.39 7.83 0.73
N VAL A 50 -4.28 8.40 0.28
CA VAL A 50 -2.99 7.71 0.25
C VAL A 50 -2.56 7.32 1.67
N PHE A 51 -2.63 8.26 2.61
CA PHE A 51 -2.25 8.00 4.00
C PHE A 51 -3.12 6.92 4.64
N ALA A 52 -4.43 6.94 4.38
CA ALA A 52 -5.34 5.93 4.91
C ALA A 52 -4.99 4.53 4.40
N HIS A 53 -4.69 4.40 3.10
CA HIS A 53 -4.31 3.13 2.51
C HIS A 53 -2.96 2.64 3.03
N LEU A 54 -1.98 3.53 3.14
CA LEU A 54 -0.67 3.20 3.69
C LEU A 54 -0.77 2.77 5.15
N GLN A 55 -1.58 3.48 5.95
CA GLN A 55 -1.81 3.11 7.34
C GLN A 55 -2.39 1.70 7.45
N THR A 56 -3.37 1.38 6.62
CA THR A 56 -3.97 0.04 6.59
C THR A 56 -2.95 -1.03 6.22
N LEU A 57 -2.07 -0.76 5.25
CA LEU A 57 -1.05 -1.71 4.84
C LEU A 57 0.01 -1.94 5.93
N LEU A 58 0.40 -0.90 6.65
CA LEU A 58 1.56 -0.94 7.53
C LEU A 58 1.22 -1.21 8.99
N GLN A 59 -0.04 -1.07 9.41
CA GLN A 59 -0.43 -1.22 10.81
C GLN A 59 -0.23 -2.63 11.37
N TYR A 60 -0.09 -3.62 10.52
CA TYR A 60 0.11 -5.01 10.92
C TYR A 60 1.53 -5.37 11.31
N HIS A 61 2.47 -4.50 11.00
CA HIS A 61 3.86 -4.82 11.29
C HIS A 61 4.15 -4.62 12.77
N ASP A 62 4.71 -5.65 13.42
CA ASP A 62 5.19 -5.57 14.80
C ASP A 62 6.52 -4.84 14.91
N TYR A 63 7.04 -4.36 13.81
CA TYR A 63 8.33 -3.68 13.69
C TYR A 63 8.17 -2.45 12.81
N GLU A 64 9.10 -1.52 12.94
CA GLU A 64 9.12 -0.33 12.09
C GLU A 64 9.47 -0.69 10.65
N VAL A 65 8.83 -0.03 9.71
CA VAL A 65 9.05 -0.24 8.28
C VAL A 65 9.32 1.11 7.62
N PHE A 66 10.36 1.16 6.80
CA PHE A 66 10.59 2.28 5.89
C PHE A 66 10.30 1.81 4.47
N ALA A 67 9.35 2.46 3.82
CA ALA A 67 8.89 2.07 2.49
C ALA A 67 8.83 3.27 1.55
N LEU A 68 8.91 2.99 0.26
CA LEU A 68 8.80 4.00 -0.80
C LEU A 68 7.61 3.70 -1.69
N LEU A 69 6.85 4.74 -2.00
CA LEU A 69 5.85 4.70 -3.04
C LEU A 69 6.40 5.47 -4.24
N LEU A 70 6.64 4.78 -5.34
CA LEU A 70 7.29 5.33 -6.52
C LEU A 70 6.24 5.71 -7.56
N LEU A 71 6.34 6.92 -8.09
CA LEU A 71 5.32 7.50 -8.96
C LEU A 71 5.91 7.97 -10.29
N ASP A 72 5.08 7.97 -11.32
CA ASP A 72 5.42 8.56 -12.61
C ASP A 72 5.11 10.07 -12.64
N THR A 73 5.29 10.71 -13.79
CA THR A 73 5.06 12.16 -13.94
C THR A 73 3.60 12.56 -13.74
N LYS A 74 2.65 11.63 -13.87
CA LYS A 74 1.24 11.86 -13.63
C LYS A 74 0.80 11.39 -12.25
N HIS A 75 1.75 11.13 -11.35
CA HIS A 75 1.54 10.62 -10.00
C HIS A 75 0.81 9.28 -9.97
N ARG A 76 0.97 8.47 -11.01
CA ARG A 76 0.47 7.09 -11.00
C ARG A 76 1.50 6.19 -10.33
N VAL A 77 1.01 5.20 -9.60
CA VAL A 77 1.89 4.29 -8.86
C VAL A 77 2.69 3.42 -9.83
N ILE A 78 4.01 3.45 -9.71
CA ILE A 78 4.91 2.54 -10.41
C ILE A 78 5.18 1.31 -9.55
N ALA A 79 5.52 1.52 -8.27
CA ALA A 79 5.86 0.45 -7.36
C ALA A 79 5.77 0.90 -5.91
N PHE A 80 5.57 -0.05 -5.02
CA PHE A 80 5.68 0.10 -3.57
C PHE A 80 6.79 -0.82 -3.11
N ARG A 81 7.81 -0.27 -2.43
CA ARG A 81 8.98 -1.05 -2.00
C ARG A 81 9.30 -0.79 -0.53
N GLU A 82 9.40 -1.87 0.25
CA GLU A 82 9.95 -1.81 1.60
C GLU A 82 11.46 -1.88 1.53
N LEU A 83 12.15 -0.88 2.10
CA LEU A 83 13.61 -0.83 2.09
C LEU A 83 14.21 -1.35 3.39
N PHE A 84 13.59 -1.07 4.52
CA PHE A 84 14.12 -1.44 5.83
C PHE A 84 13.03 -1.95 6.74
N ARG A 85 13.38 -2.89 7.60
CA ARG A 85 12.51 -3.47 8.61
C ARG A 85 13.23 -3.46 9.95
N GLY A 86 12.46 -3.40 11.05
CA GLY A 86 12.97 -3.44 12.41
C GLY A 86 13.10 -2.05 12.99
N THR A 87 13.92 -1.90 14.03
CA THR A 87 14.12 -0.62 14.68
C THR A 87 14.89 0.31 13.76
N LEU A 88 14.27 1.43 13.38
CA LEU A 88 14.88 2.43 12.52
C LEU A 88 15.57 3.50 13.36
N ASP A 89 16.80 3.83 12.98
CA ASP A 89 17.47 5.01 13.46
C ASP A 89 17.99 5.78 12.25
N SER A 90 18.62 6.95 12.47
CA SER A 90 19.10 7.77 11.39
C SER A 90 20.18 7.12 10.53
N ALA A 91 20.85 6.09 11.05
CA ALA A 91 21.89 5.35 10.32
C ALA A 91 21.30 4.22 9.47
N SER A 92 20.06 3.81 9.73
CA SER A 92 19.42 2.67 9.03
C SER A 92 18.86 3.04 7.67
N VAL A 93 18.59 4.32 7.44
CA VAL A 93 18.01 4.79 6.17
C VAL A 93 19.08 5.58 5.41
N TYR A 94 19.53 5.02 4.28
CA TYR A 94 20.57 5.64 3.46
C TYR A 94 19.95 6.35 2.26
N PRO A 95 20.18 7.66 2.08
CA PRO A 95 19.68 8.39 0.90
C PRO A 95 20.09 7.73 -0.41
N ARG A 96 21.27 7.11 -0.45
CA ARG A 96 21.76 6.38 -1.60
C ARG A 96 20.79 5.29 -2.04
N GLU A 97 20.22 4.53 -1.09
CA GLU A 97 19.29 3.45 -1.39
C GLU A 97 17.97 3.98 -1.95
N VAL A 98 17.50 5.11 -1.44
CA VAL A 98 16.30 5.78 -1.97
C VAL A 98 16.52 6.20 -3.42
N VAL A 99 17.62 6.86 -3.71
CA VAL A 99 17.98 7.30 -5.07
C VAL A 99 18.13 6.13 -6.01
N LYS A 100 18.85 5.08 -5.57
CA LYS A 100 19.06 3.87 -6.36
C LYS A 100 17.74 3.22 -6.74
N THR A 101 16.83 3.05 -5.77
CA THR A 101 15.52 2.44 -6.00
C THR A 101 14.70 3.28 -6.97
N ALA A 102 14.69 4.60 -6.81
CA ALA A 102 13.97 5.50 -7.70
C ALA A 102 14.50 5.41 -9.14
N LEU A 103 15.81 5.35 -9.32
CA LEU A 103 16.43 5.22 -10.65
C LEU A 103 16.15 3.87 -11.28
N GLU A 104 16.19 2.78 -10.52
CA GLU A 104 15.88 1.45 -11.01
C GLU A 104 14.47 1.34 -11.58
N HIS A 105 13.52 2.08 -11.00
CA HIS A 105 12.13 2.09 -11.41
C HIS A 105 11.77 3.26 -12.31
N ASN A 106 12.75 4.10 -12.65
CA ASN A 106 12.54 5.28 -13.48
C ASN A 106 11.43 6.19 -12.93
N ALA A 107 11.41 6.38 -11.61
CA ALA A 107 10.39 7.15 -10.94
C ALA A 107 10.60 8.65 -11.15
N ALA A 108 9.51 9.39 -11.35
CA ALA A 108 9.52 10.85 -11.45
C ALA A 108 9.26 11.52 -10.10
N ALA A 109 8.63 10.80 -9.15
CA ALA A 109 8.33 11.29 -7.81
C ALA A 109 8.33 10.12 -6.83
N VAL A 110 8.48 10.44 -5.55
CA VAL A 110 8.54 9.45 -4.47
C VAL A 110 7.66 9.90 -3.32
#